data_c774330ee20fece494e93821c20eb472
#
_entry.id   c774330ee20fece494e93821c20eb472
#
_cell.length_a   1.000
_cell.length_b   1.000
_cell.length_c   1.000
_cell.angle_alpha   90.00
_cell.angle_beta   90.00
_cell.angle_gamma   90.00
#
_symmetry.space_group_name_H-M   'P 1'
#
loop_
_entity.id
_entity.type
_entity.pdbx_description
1 polymer ?
#
loop_
_entity_poly.entity_id
_entity_poly.type
_entity_poly.pdbx_seq_one_letter_code
_entity_poly.pdbx_strand_id
1 'polypeptide(L)'
;ASAKNGLLSISRRNETDLILLANSSGHKDKILAFSASPESTRRVMSTMLYRPEKDFNTLNRVPDIISLEVTDDQGSVVRAHLPVVVLPVNDSPRIDVPGANWTYAEDDLYNVESVNTIEVLEDMTLRIPGISIIDPDSNAVLMSVTSSHGSVSFINTSGVSFRLGSG
;
A
#
# COMPACT_ATOMS: atom_id res chain seq x y z
N ALA A 1 -14.52 17.50 -3.98
CA ALA A 1 -13.97 16.68 -2.90
C ALA A 1 -12.54 16.30 -3.21
N SER A 2 -11.72 16.17 -2.19
CA SER A 2 -10.32 15.72 -2.33
C SER A 2 -9.92 14.83 -1.14
N ALA A 3 -9.02 13.90 -1.39
CA ALA A 3 -8.40 13.03 -0.37
C ALA A 3 -6.88 13.13 -0.48
N LYS A 4 -6.17 13.15 0.65
CA LYS A 4 -4.71 13.26 0.68
C LYS A 4 -4.04 11.93 0.38
N ASN A 5 -4.45 10.87 1.07
CA ASN A 5 -3.81 9.55 1.03
C ASN A 5 -4.74 8.47 0.47
N GLY A 6 -5.64 8.85 -0.44
CA GLY A 6 -6.58 7.94 -1.06
C GLY A 6 -7.12 8.47 -2.37
N LEU A 7 -8.00 7.69 -2.96
CA LEU A 7 -8.66 7.96 -4.22
C LEU A 7 -10.17 7.95 -4.02
N LEU A 8 -10.86 8.84 -4.70
CA LEU A 8 -12.31 8.99 -4.66
C LEU A 8 -12.94 8.46 -5.95
N SER A 9 -14.09 7.84 -5.83
CA SER A 9 -14.92 7.42 -6.96
C SER A 9 -16.38 7.69 -6.68
N ILE A 10 -17.14 7.91 -7.74
CA ILE A 10 -18.61 8.04 -7.70
C ILE A 10 -19.27 7.20 -8.78
N SER A 11 -20.54 6.81 -8.58
CA SER A 11 -21.36 6.23 -9.63
C SER A 11 -22.13 7.32 -10.35
N ARG A 12 -22.12 7.27 -11.69
CA ARG A 12 -22.80 8.22 -12.58
C ARG A 12 -24.14 7.67 -13.10
N ARG A 13 -24.63 6.56 -12.54
CA ARG A 13 -25.84 5.89 -13.04
C ARG A 13 -27.04 6.83 -12.95
N ASN A 14 -27.69 7.05 -14.09
CA ASN A 14 -28.95 7.79 -14.25
C ASN A 14 -28.89 9.30 -13.98
N GLU A 15 -27.70 9.91 -13.88
CA GLU A 15 -27.58 11.37 -13.72
C GLU A 15 -27.22 12.02 -15.07
N THR A 16 -28.20 12.66 -15.68
CA THR A 16 -28.05 13.29 -17.01
C THR A 16 -27.48 14.71 -16.95
N ASP A 17 -27.59 15.34 -15.78
CA ASP A 17 -27.11 16.70 -15.50
C ASP A 17 -25.74 16.76 -14.84
N LEU A 18 -25.10 15.60 -14.61
CA LEU A 18 -23.77 15.52 -14.01
C LEU A 18 -22.68 15.82 -15.04
N ILE A 19 -21.93 16.88 -14.79
CA ILE A 19 -20.77 17.31 -15.60
C ILE A 19 -19.51 17.19 -14.74
N LEU A 20 -18.57 16.34 -15.12
CA LEU A 20 -17.26 16.27 -14.47
C LEU A 20 -16.38 17.47 -14.83
N LEU A 21 -15.67 18.00 -13.84
CA LEU A 21 -14.86 19.20 -13.94
C LEU A 21 -13.40 18.89 -13.56
N ALA A 22 -12.48 19.80 -13.91
CA ALA A 22 -11.09 19.79 -13.44
C ALA A 22 -10.36 18.45 -13.63
N ASN A 23 -10.47 17.83 -14.80
CA ASN A 23 -9.87 16.53 -15.13
C ASN A 23 -10.33 15.34 -14.26
N SER A 24 -11.45 15.50 -13.56
CA SER A 24 -12.05 14.39 -12.82
C SER A 24 -12.66 13.37 -13.77
N SER A 25 -12.39 12.09 -13.52
CA SER A 25 -12.96 10.97 -14.28
C SER A 25 -14.21 10.38 -13.62
N GLY A 26 -14.40 10.67 -12.34
CA GLY A 26 -15.37 10.02 -11.46
C GLY A 26 -14.90 8.66 -10.96
N HIS A 27 -13.66 8.25 -11.26
CA HIS A 27 -13.12 6.97 -10.85
C HIS A 27 -11.64 7.08 -10.46
N LYS A 28 -11.34 6.75 -9.21
CA LYS A 28 -9.99 6.80 -8.64
C LYS A 28 -9.31 8.18 -8.78
N ASP A 29 -10.05 9.23 -8.51
CA ASP A 29 -9.54 10.59 -8.57
C ASP A 29 -8.96 11.02 -7.20
N LYS A 30 -7.83 11.73 -7.20
CA LYS A 30 -7.32 12.44 -6.01
C LYS A 30 -8.20 13.64 -5.67
N ILE A 31 -8.68 14.31 -6.70
CA ILE A 31 -9.61 15.44 -6.63
C ILE A 31 -10.81 15.09 -7.49
N LEU A 32 -11.95 14.96 -6.87
CA LEU A 32 -13.22 14.72 -7.54
C LEU A 32 -14.01 16.02 -7.60
N ALA A 33 -14.21 16.55 -8.80
CA ALA A 33 -14.95 17.79 -9.05
C ALA A 33 -16.05 17.54 -10.09
N PHE A 34 -17.25 18.03 -9.84
CA PHE A 34 -18.37 17.95 -10.75
C PHE A 34 -19.39 19.08 -10.51
N SER A 35 -20.24 19.32 -11.48
CA SER A 35 -21.42 20.18 -11.41
C SER A 35 -22.67 19.34 -11.68
N ALA A 36 -23.72 19.55 -10.90
CA ALA A 36 -25.03 18.92 -11.05
C ALA A 36 -26.07 19.72 -10.27
N SER A 37 -27.35 19.39 -10.46
CA SER A 37 -28.42 19.89 -9.59
C SER A 37 -28.23 19.42 -8.15
N PRO A 38 -28.77 20.10 -7.14
CA PRO A 38 -28.69 19.68 -5.74
C PRO A 38 -29.19 18.26 -5.50
N GLU A 39 -30.24 17.86 -6.22
CA GLU A 39 -30.80 16.52 -6.08
C GLU A 39 -29.92 15.46 -6.68
N SER A 40 -29.34 15.67 -7.88
CA SER A 40 -28.37 14.79 -8.50
C SER A 40 -27.10 14.72 -7.68
N THR A 41 -26.62 15.85 -7.15
CA THR A 41 -25.46 15.91 -6.25
C THR A 41 -25.69 15.01 -5.03
N ARG A 42 -26.85 15.08 -4.39
CA ARG A 42 -27.18 14.22 -3.24
C ARG A 42 -27.13 12.73 -3.61
N ARG A 43 -27.72 12.35 -4.75
CA ARG A 43 -27.70 10.95 -5.23
C ARG A 43 -26.29 10.48 -5.56
N VAL A 44 -25.51 11.29 -6.27
CA VAL A 44 -24.12 10.97 -6.63
C VAL A 44 -23.24 10.84 -5.39
N MET A 45 -23.32 11.79 -4.45
CA MET A 45 -22.55 11.75 -3.21
C MET A 45 -22.88 10.54 -2.32
N SER A 46 -24.11 10.03 -2.38
CA SER A 46 -24.44 8.79 -1.67
C SER A 46 -23.73 7.54 -2.22
N THR A 47 -23.13 7.65 -3.40
CA THR A 47 -22.37 6.56 -4.02
C THR A 47 -20.85 6.78 -3.91
N MET A 48 -20.41 7.80 -3.19
CA MET A 48 -19.00 8.11 -3.07
C MET A 48 -18.25 6.98 -2.36
N LEU A 49 -17.16 6.54 -2.98
CA LEU A 49 -16.27 5.56 -2.45
C LEU A 49 -14.90 6.21 -2.20
N TYR A 50 -14.31 5.91 -1.07
CA TYR A 50 -12.93 6.23 -0.75
C TYR A 50 -12.12 4.93 -0.74
N ARG A 51 -10.96 4.93 -1.39
CA ARG A 51 -9.99 3.84 -1.35
C ARG A 51 -8.65 4.41 -0.90
N PRO A 52 -8.09 3.97 0.22
CA PRO A 52 -6.76 4.39 0.64
C PRO A 52 -5.69 3.94 -0.37
N GLU A 53 -4.54 4.60 -0.35
CA GLU A 53 -3.36 4.12 -1.07
C GLU A 53 -2.91 2.76 -0.50
N LYS A 54 -2.17 2.01 -1.32
CA LYS A 54 -1.62 0.73 -0.89
C LYS A 54 -0.76 0.92 0.35
N ASP A 55 -0.88 0.02 1.31
CA ASP A 55 -0.12 -0.02 2.57
C ASP A 55 -0.29 1.23 3.47
N PHE A 56 -1.25 2.11 3.13
CA PHE A 56 -1.57 3.28 3.95
C PHE A 56 -2.56 2.93 5.06
N ASN A 57 -2.19 3.23 6.31
CA ASN A 57 -3.07 3.16 7.47
C ASN A 57 -2.88 4.37 8.37
N THR A 58 -3.80 4.55 9.31
CA THR A 58 -3.77 5.66 10.27
C THR A 58 -3.49 5.21 11.71
N LEU A 59 -2.99 3.98 11.90
CA LEU A 59 -2.57 3.51 13.21
C LEU A 59 -1.44 4.41 13.74
N ASN A 60 -1.64 4.95 14.94
CA ASN A 60 -0.71 5.91 15.56
C ASN A 60 -0.46 7.21 14.75
N ARG A 61 -1.38 7.55 13.84
CA ARG A 61 -1.35 8.77 13.02
C ARG A 61 -2.68 9.52 13.11
N VAL A 62 -2.70 10.74 12.59
CA VAL A 62 -3.96 11.46 12.41
C VAL A 62 -4.79 10.78 11.31
N PRO A 63 -6.14 10.78 11.43
CA PRO A 63 -7.02 10.30 10.38
C PRO A 63 -6.72 10.96 9.03
N ASP A 64 -6.94 10.25 7.93
CA ASP A 64 -6.99 10.89 6.61
C ASP A 64 -8.22 11.79 6.53
N ILE A 65 -8.15 12.85 5.74
CA ILE A 65 -9.24 13.83 5.66
C ILE A 65 -9.73 13.93 4.23
N ILE A 66 -11.01 13.62 4.04
CA ILE A 66 -11.72 13.97 2.81
C ILE A 66 -12.24 15.38 2.99
N SER A 67 -11.72 16.32 2.20
CA SER A 67 -12.17 17.71 2.19
C SER A 67 -13.28 17.86 1.14
N LEU A 68 -14.39 18.41 1.56
CA LEU A 68 -15.55 18.69 0.73
C LEU A 68 -15.72 20.21 0.58
N GLU A 69 -15.96 20.67 -0.63
CA GLU A 69 -16.32 22.04 -0.93
C GLU A 69 -17.49 22.06 -1.89
N VAL A 70 -18.46 22.88 -1.60
CA VAL A 70 -19.63 23.12 -2.47
C VAL A 70 -19.74 24.62 -2.71
N THR A 71 -19.90 24.98 -3.97
CA THR A 71 -20.13 26.36 -4.40
C THR A 71 -21.49 26.43 -5.10
N ASP A 72 -22.34 27.38 -4.73
CA ASP A 72 -23.61 27.62 -5.41
C ASP A 72 -23.43 28.52 -6.65
N ASP A 73 -24.52 28.78 -7.36
CA ASP A 73 -24.56 29.62 -8.56
C ASP A 73 -24.36 31.13 -8.27
N GLN A 74 -24.45 31.51 -7.00
CA GLN A 74 -24.19 32.89 -6.52
C GLN A 74 -22.74 33.06 -6.04
N GLY A 75 -21.94 31.99 -6.06
CA GLY A 75 -20.55 32.00 -5.61
C GLY A 75 -20.38 31.81 -4.10
N SER A 76 -21.43 31.48 -3.36
CA SER A 76 -21.31 31.16 -1.93
C SER A 76 -20.62 29.80 -1.76
N VAL A 77 -19.68 29.71 -0.82
CA VAL A 77 -18.85 28.50 -0.61
C VAL A 77 -19.06 27.93 0.77
N VAL A 78 -19.32 26.64 0.84
CA VAL A 78 -19.37 25.88 2.10
C VAL A 78 -18.33 24.75 2.06
N ARG A 79 -17.63 24.54 3.19
CA ARG A 79 -16.61 23.51 3.35
C ARG A 79 -16.94 22.59 4.49
N ALA A 80 -16.61 21.31 4.31
CA ALA A 80 -16.69 20.30 5.35
C ALA A 80 -15.47 19.36 5.26
N HIS A 81 -15.12 18.74 6.39
CA HIS A 81 -14.05 17.77 6.49
C HIS A 81 -14.59 16.48 7.09
N LEU A 82 -14.32 15.37 6.42
CA LEU A 82 -14.68 14.04 6.87
C LEU A 82 -13.40 13.29 7.24
N PRO A 83 -13.13 13.08 8.53
CA PRO A 83 -12.00 12.26 8.95
C PRO A 83 -12.28 10.78 8.69
N VAL A 84 -11.28 10.08 8.14
CA VAL A 84 -11.33 8.65 7.82
C VAL A 84 -10.22 7.94 8.58
N VAL A 85 -10.60 6.99 9.44
CA VAL A 85 -9.65 6.09 10.09
C VAL A 85 -9.47 4.88 9.18
N VAL A 86 -8.23 4.66 8.74
CA VAL A 86 -7.85 3.49 7.94
C VAL A 86 -7.14 2.49 8.85
N LEU A 87 -7.77 1.34 9.05
CA LEU A 87 -7.20 0.29 9.89
C LEU A 87 -6.11 -0.46 9.13
N PRO A 88 -5.00 -0.84 9.78
CA PRO A 88 -3.98 -1.68 9.15
C PRO A 88 -4.53 -3.08 8.88
N VAL A 89 -4.08 -3.66 7.80
CA VAL A 89 -4.22 -5.08 7.48
C VAL A 89 -2.81 -5.64 7.40
N ASN A 90 -2.55 -6.76 8.07
CA ASN A 90 -1.23 -7.36 8.08
C ASN A 90 -0.88 -7.91 6.69
N ASP A 91 0.26 -7.48 6.17
CA ASP A 91 0.88 -8.03 4.97
C ASP A 91 1.93 -9.08 5.36
N SER A 92 2.15 -10.07 4.50
CA SER A 92 3.19 -11.05 4.72
C SER A 92 4.58 -10.48 4.42
N PRO A 93 5.61 -10.80 5.22
CA PRO A 93 6.97 -10.39 4.90
C PRO A 93 7.44 -11.03 3.58
N ARG A 94 8.27 -10.29 2.86
CA ARG A 94 8.90 -10.75 1.62
C ARG A 94 10.41 -10.75 1.76
N ILE A 95 11.06 -11.78 1.22
CA ILE A 95 12.52 -11.86 1.10
C ILE A 95 12.88 -11.62 -0.36
N ASP A 96 13.67 -10.59 -0.63
CA ASP A 96 14.29 -10.39 -1.94
C ASP A 96 15.68 -11.01 -1.92
N VAL A 97 15.95 -11.91 -2.86
CA VAL A 97 17.28 -12.53 -3.06
C VAL A 97 17.81 -12.19 -4.45
N PRO A 98 19.13 -12.04 -4.63
CA PRO A 98 19.69 -11.73 -5.94
C PRO A 98 19.32 -12.77 -6.98
N GLY A 99 18.81 -12.31 -8.13
CA GLY A 99 18.44 -13.17 -9.26
C GLY A 99 17.21 -14.05 -9.06
N ALA A 100 16.40 -13.82 -8.02
CA ALA A 100 15.14 -14.51 -7.87
C ALA A 100 14.07 -13.93 -8.78
N ASN A 101 13.32 -14.80 -9.46
CA ASN A 101 12.07 -14.47 -10.12
C ASN A 101 10.92 -14.75 -9.16
N TRP A 102 10.13 -13.73 -8.86
CA TRP A 102 9.01 -13.83 -7.93
C TRP A 102 7.71 -14.04 -8.71
N THR A 103 6.95 -15.07 -8.34
CA THR A 103 5.56 -15.21 -8.77
C THR A 103 4.65 -14.92 -7.58
N TYR A 104 3.58 -14.18 -7.85
CA TYR A 104 2.51 -13.93 -6.88
C TYR A 104 1.49 -15.05 -7.03
N ALA A 105 1.33 -15.86 -5.98
CA ALA A 105 0.18 -16.73 -5.88
C ALA A 105 -1.02 -15.93 -5.34
N GLU A 106 -2.24 -16.27 -5.78
CA GLU A 106 -3.47 -15.56 -5.38
C GLU A 106 -3.79 -15.67 -3.87
N ASP A 107 -3.08 -16.52 -3.13
CA ASP A 107 -3.31 -16.85 -1.71
C ASP A 107 -2.25 -16.30 -0.75
N ASP A 108 -1.62 -15.15 -1.04
CA ASP A 108 -0.56 -14.53 -0.21
C ASP A 108 0.67 -15.42 0.08
N LEU A 109 0.80 -16.56 -0.57
CA LEU A 109 1.95 -17.45 -0.47
C LEU A 109 2.96 -17.09 -1.56
N TYR A 110 4.08 -16.50 -1.15
CA TYR A 110 5.19 -16.22 -2.05
C TYR A 110 6.00 -17.49 -2.27
N ASN A 111 5.90 -18.07 -3.46
CA ASN A 111 6.78 -19.13 -3.91
C ASN A 111 7.89 -18.56 -4.78
N VAL A 112 9.14 -18.88 -4.44
CA VAL A 112 10.29 -18.62 -5.31
C VAL A 112 10.35 -19.75 -6.34
N GLU A 113 9.93 -19.49 -7.57
CA GLU A 113 9.95 -20.51 -8.64
C GLU A 113 11.36 -20.83 -9.15
N SER A 114 12.26 -19.85 -9.13
CA SER A 114 13.65 -20.07 -9.52
C SER A 114 14.57 -19.06 -8.87
N VAL A 115 15.73 -19.54 -8.41
CA VAL A 115 16.84 -18.71 -7.93
C VAL A 115 18.03 -19.02 -8.81
N ASN A 116 18.72 -17.99 -9.28
CA ASN A 116 19.99 -18.18 -9.96
C ASN A 116 20.99 -18.87 -9.01
N THR A 117 21.61 -19.94 -9.48
CA THR A 117 22.68 -20.60 -8.74
C THR A 117 23.84 -19.64 -8.56
N ILE A 118 24.33 -19.53 -7.33
CA ILE A 118 25.55 -18.79 -7.00
C ILE A 118 26.66 -19.81 -6.86
N GLU A 119 27.78 -19.61 -7.56
CA GLU A 119 28.89 -20.53 -7.58
C GLU A 119 30.01 -20.02 -6.67
N VAL A 120 30.66 -20.93 -5.95
CA VAL A 120 31.85 -20.68 -5.15
C VAL A 120 32.77 -21.89 -5.24
N LEU A 121 34.09 -21.67 -5.22
CA LEU A 121 35.04 -22.76 -5.16
C LEU A 121 35.07 -23.38 -3.75
N GLU A 122 35.36 -24.66 -3.66
CA GLU A 122 35.59 -25.32 -2.38
C GLU A 122 36.65 -24.56 -1.53
N ASP A 123 36.52 -24.62 -0.22
CA ASP A 123 37.36 -23.94 0.76
C ASP A 123 37.40 -22.41 0.70
N MET A 124 36.52 -21.81 -0.14
CA MET A 124 36.39 -20.36 -0.26
C MET A 124 35.17 -19.81 0.44
N THR A 125 35.29 -18.58 0.92
CA THR A 125 34.13 -17.85 1.49
C THR A 125 33.45 -17.00 0.43
N LEU A 126 32.15 -17.17 0.27
CA LEU A 126 31.33 -16.34 -0.61
C LEU A 126 30.56 -15.29 0.19
N ARG A 127 30.67 -14.04 -0.24
CA ARG A 127 29.79 -12.97 0.23
C ARG A 127 28.55 -12.90 -0.66
N ILE A 128 27.37 -13.00 -0.07
CA ILE A 128 26.09 -12.89 -0.77
C ILE A 128 25.49 -11.52 -0.46
N PRO A 129 25.65 -10.52 -1.34
CA PRO A 129 25.05 -9.21 -1.18
C PRO A 129 23.63 -9.20 -1.73
N GLY A 130 22.80 -8.23 -1.30
CA GLY A 130 21.52 -7.94 -1.93
C GLY A 130 20.32 -8.78 -1.44
N ILE A 131 20.50 -9.55 -0.36
CA ILE A 131 19.33 -10.12 0.34
C ILE A 131 18.71 -9.00 1.16
N SER A 132 17.41 -8.79 0.97
CA SER A 132 16.63 -7.84 1.77
C SER A 132 15.31 -8.46 2.22
N ILE A 133 14.80 -7.98 3.36
CA ILE A 133 13.52 -8.37 3.91
C ILE A 133 12.66 -7.12 3.94
N ILE A 134 11.45 -7.23 3.41
CA ILE A 134 10.48 -6.15 3.34
C ILE A 134 9.21 -6.62 4.04
N ASP A 135 8.77 -5.83 5.01
CA ASP A 135 7.51 -6.00 5.69
C ASP A 135 6.95 -4.60 5.96
N PRO A 136 5.83 -4.20 5.31
CA PRO A 136 5.31 -2.84 5.43
C PRO A 136 4.67 -2.54 6.79
N ASP A 137 4.31 -3.58 7.56
CA ASP A 137 3.55 -3.43 8.81
C ASP A 137 4.39 -3.70 10.04
N SER A 138 5.50 -4.40 9.92
CA SER A 138 6.30 -4.88 11.05
C SER A 138 7.54 -4.05 11.27
N ASN A 139 7.81 -3.72 12.52
CA ASN A 139 9.07 -3.09 12.93
C ASN A 139 10.19 -4.09 13.22
N ALA A 140 9.88 -5.38 13.24
CA ALA A 140 10.83 -6.46 13.50
C ALA A 140 10.36 -7.75 12.83
N VAL A 141 11.30 -8.49 12.27
CA VAL A 141 11.07 -9.80 11.67
C VAL A 141 11.98 -10.83 12.32
N LEU A 142 11.53 -12.07 12.41
CA LEU A 142 12.35 -13.21 12.78
C LEU A 142 12.79 -13.94 11.51
N MET A 143 14.09 -14.01 11.27
CA MET A 143 14.68 -14.73 10.14
C MET A 143 15.45 -15.95 10.63
N SER A 144 15.24 -17.10 9.97
CA SER A 144 16.08 -18.29 10.14
C SER A 144 16.88 -18.53 8.87
N VAL A 145 18.17 -18.75 9.03
CA VAL A 145 19.07 -19.09 7.93
C VAL A 145 19.77 -20.40 8.26
N THR A 146 19.66 -21.36 7.35
CA THR A 146 20.25 -22.68 7.52
C THR A 146 21.10 -23.05 6.32
N SER A 147 22.15 -23.80 6.54
CA SER A 147 22.98 -24.41 5.49
C SER A 147 23.09 -25.90 5.76
N SER A 148 22.93 -26.71 4.72
CA SER A 148 23.11 -28.17 4.83
C SER A 148 24.61 -28.57 4.86
N HIS A 149 25.45 -27.81 4.20
CA HIS A 149 26.90 -28.07 4.11
C HIS A 149 27.65 -26.74 4.15
N GLY A 150 28.36 -26.49 5.21
CA GLY A 150 29.09 -25.23 5.40
C GLY A 150 28.56 -24.40 6.56
N SER A 151 29.06 -23.18 6.71
CA SER A 151 28.67 -22.25 7.76
C SER A 151 28.20 -20.91 7.17
N VAL A 152 27.27 -20.28 7.86
CA VAL A 152 26.79 -18.95 7.54
C VAL A 152 27.20 -17.97 8.63
N SER A 153 27.70 -16.81 8.25
CA SER A 153 28.04 -15.73 9.17
C SER A 153 27.57 -14.36 8.66
N PHE A 154 27.31 -13.46 9.58
CA PHE A 154 26.92 -12.08 9.26
C PHE A 154 28.09 -11.15 9.52
N ILE A 155 28.42 -10.29 8.53
CA ILE A 155 29.54 -9.34 8.64
C ILE A 155 29.15 -8.16 9.54
N ASN A 156 27.90 -7.75 9.52
CA ASN A 156 27.38 -6.66 10.34
C ASN A 156 26.12 -7.14 11.08
N THR A 157 26.13 -7.02 12.39
CA THR A 157 25.04 -7.46 13.27
C THR A 157 24.38 -6.30 14.02
N SER A 158 24.62 -5.06 13.61
CA SER A 158 24.00 -3.89 14.21
C SER A 158 22.48 -3.96 14.05
N GLY A 159 21.74 -3.85 15.16
CA GLY A 159 20.28 -3.94 15.18
C GLY A 159 19.73 -5.37 15.08
N VAL A 160 20.59 -6.40 15.11
CA VAL A 160 20.18 -7.81 15.06
C VAL A 160 20.35 -8.47 16.43
N SER A 161 19.32 -9.16 16.89
CA SER A 161 19.40 -10.03 18.06
C SER A 161 19.38 -11.49 17.62
N PHE A 162 20.37 -12.26 18.07
CA PHE A 162 20.43 -13.68 17.79
C PHE A 162 19.72 -14.49 18.88
N ARG A 163 18.87 -15.42 18.47
CA ARG A 163 18.34 -16.48 19.33
C ARG A 163 19.07 -17.78 18.97
N LEU A 164 19.66 -18.43 19.96
CA LEU A 164 20.18 -19.78 19.78
C LEU A 164 18.99 -20.70 19.51
N GLY A 165 18.97 -21.36 18.35
CA GLY A 165 18.02 -22.41 18.08
C GLY A 165 18.27 -23.55 19.05
N SER A 166 17.25 -24.03 19.74
CA SER A 166 17.29 -25.36 20.36
C SER A 166 17.32 -26.38 19.22
N GLY A 167 18.48 -26.98 18.98
CA GLY A 167 18.60 -28.14 18.11
C GLY A 167 17.83 -29.34 18.63
#